data_6e989ba760e93a41a9dc41a680e3b809
#
_entry.id   6e989ba760e93a41a9dc41a680e3b809
#
_cell.length_a   1.000
_cell.length_b   1.000
_cell.length_c   1.000
_cell.angle_alpha   90.00
_cell.angle_beta   90.00
_cell.angle_gamma   90.00
#
_symmetry.space_group_name_H-M   'P 1'
#
loop_
_entity.id
_entity.type
_entity.pdbx_description
1 polymer ?
#
loop_
_entity_poly.entity_id
_entity_poly.type
_entity_poly.pdbx_seq_one_letter_code
_entity_poly.pdbx_strand_id
1 'polypeptide(L)'
;IDERRDPYRSSEAACAFLAKLYKTYGDWYLALAAYNAGPGNVNRAIRRSGGKRNFWEIRFFLPRETRNYVPAFMAVVYLMEYPAEHNIYPIDVQPPHALLDTVMVSEVLRFDQIAETTRMQESNVAHLNPMYRLDIITATVERWPLVLPASRVPAFLALQDSMRNFKPELTPEIVFVPEPVAYR
;
A
#
# COMPACT_ATOMS: atom_id res chain seq x y z
N ILE A 1 -3.91 2.59 12.30
CA ILE A 1 -3.63 2.95 10.92
C ILE A 1 -2.47 2.12 10.41
N ASP A 2 -2.56 1.65 9.19
CA ASP A 2 -1.50 0.89 8.53
C ASP A 2 -1.32 1.40 7.09
N GLU A 3 -0.41 2.35 6.90
CA GLU A 3 -0.12 2.97 5.60
C GLU A 3 0.45 1.98 4.57
N ARG A 4 0.91 0.80 5.00
CA ARG A 4 1.36 -0.25 4.06
C ARG A 4 0.21 -0.81 3.23
N ARG A 5 -1.03 -0.64 3.69
CA ARG A 5 -2.25 -1.04 2.97
C ARG A 5 -2.68 0.00 1.94
N ASP A 6 -2.18 1.23 2.05
CA ASP A 6 -2.41 2.28 1.05
C ASP A 6 -1.52 2.02 -0.17
N PRO A 7 -2.09 1.78 -1.37
CA PRO A 7 -1.31 1.45 -2.57
C PRO A 7 -0.39 2.59 -3.01
N TYR A 8 -0.76 3.84 -2.79
CA TYR A 8 0.07 5.00 -3.14
C TYR A 8 1.25 5.13 -2.18
N ARG A 9 0.99 5.14 -0.87
CA ARG A 9 2.02 5.24 0.16
C ARG A 9 3.00 4.07 0.11
N SER A 10 2.48 2.85 -0.04
CA SER A 10 3.34 1.66 -0.15
C SER A 10 4.18 1.67 -1.43
N SER A 11 3.63 2.15 -2.55
CA SER A 11 4.39 2.27 -3.81
C SER A 11 5.48 3.33 -3.73
N GLU A 12 5.20 4.51 -3.14
CA GLU A 12 6.21 5.53 -2.89
C GLU A 12 7.35 5.00 -2.02
N ALA A 13 7.03 4.31 -0.93
CA ALA A 13 8.02 3.71 -0.06
C ALA A 13 8.84 2.63 -0.77
N ALA A 14 8.20 1.80 -1.60
CA ALA A 14 8.88 0.79 -2.42
C ALA A 14 9.84 1.43 -3.43
N CYS A 15 9.41 2.47 -4.14
CA CYS A 15 10.25 3.21 -5.09
C CYS A 15 11.45 3.88 -4.40
N ALA A 16 11.22 4.52 -3.25
CA ALA A 16 12.29 5.14 -2.46
C ALA A 16 13.31 4.09 -1.98
N PHE A 17 12.84 2.93 -1.55
CA PHE A 17 13.72 1.84 -1.11
C PHE A 17 14.50 1.23 -2.29
N LEU A 18 13.86 1.00 -3.43
CA LEU A 18 14.53 0.54 -4.65
C LEU A 18 15.62 1.52 -5.12
N ALA A 19 15.35 2.84 -5.09
CA ALA A 19 16.34 3.85 -5.41
C ALA A 19 17.56 3.80 -4.46
N LYS A 20 17.33 3.57 -3.16
CA LYS A 20 18.42 3.39 -2.17
C LYS A 20 19.23 2.13 -2.47
N LEU A 21 18.57 1.03 -2.84
CA LEU A 21 19.25 -0.22 -3.21
C LEU A 21 20.07 -0.04 -4.49
N TYR A 22 19.53 0.65 -5.49
CA TYR A 22 20.28 0.96 -6.69
C TYR A 22 21.53 1.80 -6.41
N LYS A 23 21.45 2.81 -5.55
CA LYS A 23 22.62 3.56 -5.10
C LYS A 23 23.68 2.67 -4.44
N THR A 24 23.26 1.61 -3.75
CA THR A 24 24.17 0.68 -3.05
C THR A 24 24.86 -0.30 -4.01
N TYR A 25 24.12 -0.80 -4.98
CA TYR A 25 24.62 -1.88 -5.85
C TYR A 25 25.06 -1.41 -7.24
N GLY A 26 24.56 -0.28 -7.73
CA GLY A 26 24.84 0.25 -9.07
C GLY A 26 24.25 -0.58 -10.21
N ASP A 27 23.39 -1.55 -9.87
CA ASP A 27 22.78 -2.50 -10.81
C ASP A 27 21.34 -2.76 -10.42
N TRP A 28 20.41 -2.68 -11.37
CA TRP A 28 18.99 -2.85 -11.11
C TRP A 28 18.60 -4.29 -10.75
N TYR A 29 19.27 -5.28 -11.34
CA TYR A 29 18.97 -6.67 -11.03
C TYR A 29 19.42 -7.05 -9.60
N LEU A 30 20.57 -6.49 -9.17
CA LEU A 30 21.01 -6.64 -7.78
C LEU A 30 20.11 -5.85 -6.82
N ALA A 31 19.64 -4.67 -7.21
CA ALA A 31 18.69 -3.89 -6.43
C ALA A 31 17.35 -4.63 -6.24
N LEU A 32 16.80 -5.20 -7.32
CA LEU A 32 15.58 -6.03 -7.28
C LEU A 32 15.78 -7.30 -6.44
N ALA A 33 16.93 -7.96 -6.59
CA ALA A 33 17.27 -9.12 -5.76
C ALA A 33 17.35 -8.74 -4.28
N ALA A 34 17.91 -7.57 -3.96
CA ALA A 34 18.02 -7.07 -2.60
C ALA A 34 16.68 -6.58 -2.04
N TYR A 35 15.79 -6.08 -2.88
CA TYR A 35 14.42 -5.74 -2.50
C TYR A 35 13.65 -7.00 -2.04
N ASN A 36 13.76 -8.09 -2.79
CA ASN A 36 13.09 -9.35 -2.48
C ASN A 36 13.76 -10.12 -1.32
N ALA A 37 15.08 -10.33 -1.37
CA ALA A 37 15.80 -11.16 -0.41
C ALA A 37 16.38 -10.43 0.80
N GLY A 38 16.40 -9.10 0.75
CA GLY A 38 17.17 -8.27 1.67
C GLY A 38 18.66 -8.12 1.26
N PRO A 39 19.26 -6.95 1.56
CA PRO A 39 20.66 -6.64 1.23
C PRO A 39 21.66 -7.65 1.81
N GLY A 40 21.37 -8.17 3.01
CA GLY A 40 22.23 -9.17 3.67
C GLY A 40 22.42 -10.44 2.87
N ASN A 41 21.38 -10.96 2.23
CA ASN A 41 21.44 -12.16 1.39
C ASN A 41 22.20 -11.89 0.08
N VAL A 42 21.99 -10.74 -0.54
CA VAL A 42 22.74 -10.35 -1.75
C VAL A 42 24.23 -10.19 -1.42
N ASN A 43 24.58 -9.51 -0.34
CA ASN A 43 25.98 -9.36 0.09
C ASN A 43 26.64 -10.71 0.41
N ARG A 44 25.90 -11.64 1.01
CA ARG A 44 26.38 -13.00 1.24
C ARG A 44 26.61 -13.75 -0.07
N ALA A 45 25.71 -13.61 -1.04
CA ALA A 45 25.85 -14.23 -2.36
C ALA A 45 27.07 -13.66 -3.12
N ILE A 46 27.28 -12.35 -3.06
CA ILE A 46 28.48 -11.70 -3.64
C ILE A 46 29.76 -12.28 -3.02
N ARG A 47 29.84 -12.38 -1.69
CA ARG A 47 31.03 -12.97 -1.04
C ARG A 47 31.25 -14.43 -1.44
N ARG A 48 30.19 -15.25 -1.47
CA ARG A 48 30.26 -16.67 -1.82
C ARG A 48 30.62 -16.92 -3.28
N SER A 49 30.34 -15.99 -4.17
CA SER A 49 30.69 -16.06 -5.59
C SER A 49 32.12 -15.57 -5.91
N GLY A 50 32.90 -15.21 -4.89
CA GLY A 50 34.24 -14.64 -5.08
C GLY A 50 34.21 -13.15 -5.43
N GLY A 51 33.21 -12.40 -4.97
CA GLY A 51 33.12 -10.95 -5.16
C GLY A 51 32.41 -10.51 -6.45
N LYS A 52 31.78 -11.42 -7.17
CA LYS A 52 31.04 -11.10 -8.40
C LYS A 52 29.84 -10.22 -8.10
N ARG A 53 29.63 -9.20 -8.94
CA ARG A 53 28.56 -8.19 -8.78
C ARG A 53 27.60 -8.15 -9.97
N ASN A 54 27.35 -9.29 -10.57
CA ASN A 54 26.35 -9.47 -11.61
C ASN A 54 25.29 -10.46 -11.12
N PHE A 55 24.01 -10.14 -11.28
CA PHE A 55 22.92 -10.99 -10.81
C PHE A 55 23.02 -12.44 -11.33
N TRP A 56 23.29 -12.61 -12.61
CA TRP A 56 23.34 -13.93 -13.25
C TRP A 56 24.45 -14.80 -12.72
N GLU A 57 25.58 -14.19 -12.33
CA GLU A 57 26.70 -14.92 -11.75
C GLU A 57 26.48 -15.31 -10.28
N ILE A 58 25.75 -14.47 -9.52
CA ILE A 58 25.45 -14.73 -8.10
C ILE A 58 24.12 -15.46 -7.88
N ARG A 59 23.32 -15.63 -8.93
CA ARG A 59 21.95 -16.18 -8.86
C ARG A 59 21.85 -17.46 -8.05
N PHE A 60 22.76 -18.40 -8.27
CA PHE A 60 22.73 -19.70 -7.58
C PHE A 60 23.09 -19.64 -6.09
N PHE A 61 23.66 -18.54 -5.61
CA PHE A 61 23.95 -18.30 -4.20
C PHE A 61 22.82 -17.56 -3.47
N LEU A 62 21.80 -17.10 -4.22
CA LEU A 62 20.62 -16.44 -3.68
C LEU A 62 19.55 -17.46 -3.24
N PRO A 63 18.60 -17.08 -2.37
CA PRO A 63 17.42 -17.88 -2.07
C PRO A 63 16.65 -18.28 -3.34
N ARG A 64 16.02 -19.45 -3.32
CA ARG A 64 15.31 -19.99 -4.50
C ARG A 64 14.25 -19.04 -5.03
N GLU A 65 13.50 -18.38 -4.16
CA GLU A 65 12.50 -17.37 -4.52
C GLU A 65 13.13 -16.24 -5.32
N THR A 66 14.23 -15.68 -4.80
CA THR A 66 14.92 -14.54 -5.43
C THR A 66 15.54 -14.87 -6.79
N ARG A 67 15.97 -16.13 -6.97
CA ARG A 67 16.48 -16.61 -8.28
C ARG A 67 15.45 -16.46 -9.40
N ASN A 68 14.17 -16.55 -9.07
CA ASN A 68 13.07 -16.46 -10.01
C ASN A 68 12.42 -15.07 -10.03
N TYR A 69 12.55 -14.30 -8.95
CA TYR A 69 11.94 -12.98 -8.82
C TYR A 69 12.41 -12.01 -9.90
N VAL A 70 13.72 -11.90 -10.12
CA VAL A 70 14.26 -10.98 -11.14
C VAL A 70 13.87 -11.38 -12.55
N PRO A 71 13.99 -12.66 -12.99
CA PRO A 71 13.46 -13.08 -14.29
C PRO A 71 11.96 -12.87 -14.44
N ALA A 72 11.17 -13.11 -13.39
CA ALA A 72 9.73 -12.88 -13.42
C ALA A 72 9.40 -11.38 -13.58
N PHE A 73 10.13 -10.52 -12.89
CA PHE A 73 10.00 -9.06 -13.05
C PHE A 73 10.30 -8.65 -14.50
N MET A 74 11.38 -9.17 -15.10
CA MET A 74 11.70 -8.89 -16.52
C MET A 74 10.59 -9.35 -17.46
N ALA A 75 10.01 -10.54 -17.21
CA ALA A 75 8.90 -11.05 -18.01
C ALA A 75 7.66 -10.16 -17.90
N VAL A 76 7.33 -9.66 -16.70
CA VAL A 76 6.21 -8.74 -16.51
C VAL A 76 6.47 -7.42 -17.22
N VAL A 77 7.66 -6.84 -17.11
CA VAL A 77 8.03 -5.61 -17.84
C VAL A 77 7.89 -5.81 -19.34
N TYR A 78 8.35 -6.94 -19.87
CA TYR A 78 8.20 -7.29 -21.29
C TYR A 78 6.73 -7.39 -21.72
N LEU A 79 5.89 -8.06 -20.91
CA LEU A 79 4.46 -8.15 -21.19
C LEU A 79 3.75 -6.78 -21.14
N MET A 80 4.19 -5.89 -20.26
CA MET A 80 3.63 -4.53 -20.17
C MET A 80 4.08 -3.64 -21.34
N GLU A 81 5.28 -3.86 -21.87
CA GLU A 81 5.81 -3.13 -23.03
C GLU A 81 5.20 -3.62 -24.35
N TYR A 82 4.90 -4.93 -24.45
CA TYR A 82 4.38 -5.58 -25.65
C TYR A 82 3.04 -6.31 -25.39
N PRO A 83 2.03 -5.63 -24.83
CA PRO A 83 0.81 -6.33 -24.42
C PRO A 83 0.01 -6.87 -25.64
N ALA A 84 -0.01 -6.15 -26.76
CA ALA A 84 -0.78 -6.53 -27.94
C ALA A 84 -0.28 -7.83 -28.57
N GLU A 85 1.04 -8.08 -28.58
CA GLU A 85 1.66 -9.30 -29.10
C GLU A 85 1.26 -10.54 -28.30
N HIS A 86 0.83 -10.33 -27.05
CA HIS A 86 0.39 -11.38 -26.13
C HIS A 86 -1.13 -11.42 -25.96
N ASN A 87 -1.89 -10.74 -26.81
CA ASN A 87 -3.36 -10.63 -26.72
C ASN A 87 -3.84 -10.09 -25.36
N ILE A 88 -3.06 -9.21 -24.74
CA ILE A 88 -3.41 -8.53 -23.51
C ILE A 88 -3.90 -7.14 -23.88
N TYR A 89 -5.19 -6.91 -23.71
CA TYR A 89 -5.80 -5.62 -24.00
C TYR A 89 -6.32 -4.99 -22.72
N PRO A 90 -6.14 -3.67 -22.52
CA PRO A 90 -6.72 -2.98 -21.39
C PRO A 90 -8.24 -3.15 -21.40
N ILE A 91 -8.80 -3.57 -20.28
CA ILE A 91 -10.24 -3.44 -20.07
C ILE A 91 -10.48 -1.98 -19.74
N ASP A 92 -11.41 -1.35 -20.42
CA ASP A 92 -11.83 0.02 -20.14
C ASP A 92 -12.57 -0.01 -18.79
N VAL A 93 -11.79 0.01 -17.72
CA VAL A 93 -12.33 0.18 -16.38
C VAL A 93 -12.76 1.64 -16.30
N GLN A 94 -14.05 1.89 -16.49
CA GLN A 94 -14.59 3.20 -16.15
C GLN A 94 -14.14 3.47 -14.72
N PRO A 95 -13.32 4.51 -14.48
CA PRO A 95 -12.90 4.80 -13.14
C PRO A 95 -14.18 5.06 -12.33
N PRO A 96 -14.47 4.26 -11.31
CA PRO A 96 -15.67 4.47 -10.50
C PRO A 96 -15.66 5.86 -9.85
N HIS A 97 -14.56 6.58 -9.98
CA HIS A 97 -14.31 7.88 -9.36
C HIS A 97 -13.50 8.75 -10.31
N ALA A 98 -14.19 9.53 -11.12
CA ALA A 98 -13.54 10.47 -12.06
C ALA A 98 -12.59 11.45 -11.35
N LEU A 99 -12.88 11.82 -10.11
CA LEU A 99 -12.07 12.69 -9.29
C LEU A 99 -12.17 12.23 -7.81
N LEU A 100 -11.04 11.99 -7.19
CA LEU A 100 -10.93 11.76 -5.75
C LEU A 100 -10.39 13.03 -5.09
N ASP A 101 -10.84 13.28 -3.88
CA ASP A 101 -10.37 14.38 -3.04
C ASP A 101 -10.11 13.87 -1.61
N THR A 102 -9.29 14.58 -0.87
CA THR A 102 -8.88 14.19 0.47
C THR A 102 -9.33 15.22 1.48
N VAL A 103 -10.12 14.79 2.44
CA VAL A 103 -10.56 15.63 3.58
C VAL A 103 -9.77 15.23 4.81
N MET A 104 -9.22 16.24 5.52
CA MET A 104 -8.50 16.00 6.77
C MET A 104 -9.49 16.00 7.95
N VAL A 105 -9.65 14.84 8.56
CA VAL A 105 -10.57 14.59 9.67
C VAL A 105 -9.84 14.64 11.00
N SER A 106 -10.41 15.31 12.00
CA SER A 106 -9.88 15.46 13.36
C SER A 106 -10.71 14.72 14.42
N GLU A 107 -11.62 13.86 14.00
CA GLU A 107 -12.60 13.21 14.86
C GLU A 107 -12.61 11.70 14.66
N VAL A 108 -13.13 10.99 15.65
CA VAL A 108 -13.39 9.56 15.51
C VAL A 108 -14.64 9.37 14.65
N LEU A 109 -14.45 8.76 13.47
CA LEU A 109 -15.54 8.48 12.53
C LEU A 109 -15.50 7.02 12.07
N ARG A 110 -16.64 6.39 12.00
CA ARG A 110 -16.81 5.04 11.46
C ARG A 110 -17.20 5.11 9.98
N PHE A 111 -16.84 4.09 9.25
CA PHE A 111 -17.14 4.04 7.81
C PHE A 111 -18.63 3.91 7.51
N ASP A 112 -19.41 3.24 8.36
CA ASP A 112 -20.86 3.20 8.25
C ASP A 112 -21.48 4.61 8.33
N GLN A 113 -21.03 5.45 9.27
CA GLN A 113 -21.48 6.85 9.40
C GLN A 113 -21.12 7.69 8.16
N ILE A 114 -19.88 7.51 7.65
CA ILE A 114 -19.43 8.19 6.43
C ILE A 114 -20.26 7.74 5.23
N ALA A 115 -20.51 6.43 5.12
CA ALA A 115 -21.29 5.83 4.05
C ALA A 115 -22.72 6.35 4.01
N GLU A 116 -23.39 6.38 5.17
CA GLU A 116 -24.75 6.93 5.31
C GLU A 116 -24.81 8.41 4.90
N THR A 117 -23.87 9.21 5.43
CA THR A 117 -23.80 10.63 5.16
C THR A 117 -23.56 10.96 3.69
N THR A 118 -22.63 10.24 3.08
CA THR A 118 -22.23 10.46 1.69
C THR A 118 -23.10 9.70 0.68
N ARG A 119 -24.04 8.88 1.15
CA ARG A 119 -24.86 7.96 0.33
C ARG A 119 -23.97 7.04 -0.52
N MET A 120 -22.92 6.52 0.07
CA MET A 120 -22.01 5.55 -0.52
C MET A 120 -22.24 4.18 0.12
N GLN A 121 -21.77 3.13 -0.53
CA GLN A 121 -21.63 1.84 0.12
C GLN A 121 -20.41 1.86 1.04
N GLU A 122 -20.51 1.27 2.23
CA GLU A 122 -19.41 1.19 3.19
C GLU A 122 -18.16 0.52 2.58
N SER A 123 -18.37 -0.52 1.78
CA SER A 123 -17.30 -1.19 1.03
C SER A 123 -16.52 -0.27 0.11
N ASN A 124 -17.17 0.75 -0.48
CA ASN A 124 -16.49 1.74 -1.32
C ASN A 124 -15.67 2.71 -0.47
N VAL A 125 -16.17 3.10 0.71
CA VAL A 125 -15.40 3.92 1.66
C VAL A 125 -14.16 3.16 2.11
N ALA A 126 -14.30 1.88 2.48
CA ALA A 126 -13.20 1.02 2.88
C ALA A 126 -12.17 0.81 1.75
N HIS A 127 -12.65 0.63 0.51
CA HIS A 127 -11.77 0.47 -0.65
C HIS A 127 -10.92 1.72 -0.92
N LEU A 128 -11.49 2.91 -0.76
CA LEU A 128 -10.78 4.18 -0.93
C LEU A 128 -9.84 4.51 0.24
N ASN A 129 -10.05 3.89 1.40
CA ASN A 129 -9.35 4.18 2.64
C ASN A 129 -8.76 2.92 3.30
N PRO A 130 -7.98 2.10 2.58
CA PRO A 130 -7.55 0.79 3.04
C PRO A 130 -6.58 0.83 4.22
N MET A 131 -6.03 1.99 4.56
CA MET A 131 -5.14 2.20 5.70
C MET A 131 -5.84 2.04 7.05
N TYR A 132 -7.18 2.14 7.11
CA TYR A 132 -7.95 1.99 8.33
C TYR A 132 -8.45 0.55 8.48
N ARG A 133 -7.77 -0.25 9.30
CA ARG A 133 -8.01 -1.70 9.44
C ARG A 133 -9.35 -2.10 10.05
N LEU A 134 -9.93 -1.22 10.85
CA LEU A 134 -11.16 -1.47 11.61
C LEU A 134 -12.34 -0.65 11.08
N ASP A 135 -12.18 -0.08 9.88
CA ASP A 135 -13.17 0.80 9.27
C ASP A 135 -13.56 2.00 10.17
N ILE A 136 -12.57 2.44 10.98
CA ILE A 136 -12.70 3.56 11.92
C ILE A 136 -11.50 4.48 11.76
N ILE A 137 -11.76 5.77 11.57
CA ILE A 137 -10.77 6.83 11.67
C ILE A 137 -10.66 7.21 13.15
N THR A 138 -9.50 7.00 13.76
CA THR A 138 -9.25 7.27 15.19
C THR A 138 -8.52 8.59 15.39
N ALA A 139 -8.95 9.65 14.73
CA ALA A 139 -8.35 10.98 14.87
C ALA A 139 -8.68 11.54 16.26
N THR A 140 -7.69 11.60 17.15
CA THR A 140 -7.85 12.15 18.51
C THR A 140 -6.99 13.39 18.76
N VAL A 141 -5.80 13.44 18.18
CA VAL A 141 -4.82 14.54 18.33
C VAL A 141 -4.36 15.06 16.98
N GLU A 142 -4.17 14.16 16.03
CA GLU A 142 -3.72 14.46 14.67
C GLU A 142 -4.88 14.38 13.68
N ARG A 143 -4.77 15.13 12.60
CA ARG A 143 -5.72 15.02 11.49
C ARG A 143 -5.33 13.87 10.58
N TRP A 144 -6.32 13.08 10.20
CA TRP A 144 -6.13 11.93 9.34
C TRP A 144 -6.86 12.09 8.00
N PRO A 145 -6.26 11.64 6.89
CA PRO A 145 -6.86 11.79 5.58
C PRO A 145 -8.04 10.83 5.40
N LEU A 146 -9.13 11.34 4.87
CA LEU A 146 -10.26 10.58 4.35
C LEU A 146 -10.37 10.85 2.85
N VAL A 147 -10.19 9.83 2.04
CA VAL A 147 -10.33 9.89 0.59
C VAL A 147 -11.77 9.60 0.20
N LEU A 148 -12.38 10.52 -0.52
CA LEU A 148 -13.75 10.39 -1.04
C LEU A 148 -13.80 10.81 -2.52
N PRO A 149 -14.83 10.39 -3.28
CA PRO A 149 -15.14 11.03 -4.56
C PRO A 149 -15.39 12.53 -4.35
N ALA A 150 -14.76 13.38 -5.15
CA ALA A 150 -14.87 14.84 -5.02
C ALA A 150 -16.34 15.34 -5.00
N SER A 151 -17.22 14.64 -5.73
CA SER A 151 -18.68 14.93 -5.73
C SER A 151 -19.36 14.65 -4.37
N ARG A 152 -18.74 13.88 -3.48
CA ARG A 152 -19.28 13.51 -2.16
C ARG A 152 -18.72 14.36 -1.02
N VAL A 153 -17.61 15.06 -1.24
CA VAL A 153 -16.97 15.93 -0.25
C VAL A 153 -17.90 17.04 0.28
N PRO A 154 -18.66 17.77 -0.56
CA PRO A 154 -19.57 18.78 -0.03
C PRO A 154 -20.64 18.22 0.91
N ALA A 155 -21.20 17.03 0.60
CA ALA A 155 -22.18 16.38 1.46
C ALA A 155 -21.57 15.96 2.80
N PHE A 156 -20.34 15.44 2.77
CA PHE A 156 -19.59 15.08 3.98
C PHE A 156 -19.33 16.30 4.86
N LEU A 157 -18.84 17.41 4.31
CA LEU A 157 -18.53 18.62 5.07
C LEU A 157 -19.79 19.27 5.67
N ALA A 158 -20.91 19.29 4.92
CA ALA A 158 -22.18 19.87 5.40
C ALA A 158 -22.76 19.12 6.60
N LEU A 159 -22.48 17.82 6.73
CA LEU A 159 -23.01 16.96 7.79
C LEU A 159 -21.97 16.63 8.89
N GLN A 160 -20.74 17.12 8.74
CA GLN A 160 -19.69 16.88 9.73
C GLN A 160 -20.10 17.32 11.15
N ASP A 161 -20.81 18.45 11.28
CA ASP A 161 -21.33 18.91 12.56
C ASP A 161 -22.45 18.00 13.11
N SER A 162 -23.25 17.41 12.25
CA SER A 162 -24.29 16.45 12.63
C SER A 162 -23.69 15.13 13.09
N MET A 163 -22.60 14.70 12.46
CA MET A 163 -21.85 13.50 12.86
C MET A 163 -21.19 13.66 14.23
N ARG A 164 -20.74 14.84 14.60
CA ARG A 164 -20.19 15.14 15.94
C ARG A 164 -21.20 14.82 17.05
N ASN A 165 -22.47 15.02 16.78
CA ASN A 165 -23.56 14.80 17.76
C ASN A 165 -24.01 13.33 17.79
N PHE A 166 -23.65 12.54 16.78
CA PHE A 166 -23.93 11.11 16.73
C PHE A 166 -22.85 10.36 17.51
N LYS A 167 -23.08 10.14 18.81
CA LYS A 167 -22.26 9.25 19.63
C LYS A 167 -22.77 7.82 19.43
N PRO A 168 -22.06 6.94 18.69
CA PRO A 168 -22.38 5.53 18.71
C PRO A 168 -22.16 5.04 20.15
N GLU A 169 -23.09 4.26 20.72
CA GLU A 169 -22.80 3.47 21.90
C GLU A 169 -21.66 2.50 21.54
N LEU A 170 -20.45 2.84 21.97
CA LEU A 170 -19.30 1.93 21.88
C LEU A 170 -19.62 0.75 22.81
N THR A 171 -20.05 -0.35 22.23
CA THR A 171 -20.15 -1.60 22.99
C THR A 171 -18.74 -1.98 23.45
N PRO A 172 -18.56 -2.39 24.73
CA PRO A 172 -17.24 -2.65 25.33
C PRO A 172 -16.42 -3.73 24.63
N GLU A 173 -17.02 -4.51 23.74
CA GLU A 173 -16.36 -5.58 22.98
C GLU A 173 -15.33 -5.13 21.95
N ILE A 174 -15.27 -3.83 21.61
CA ILE A 174 -14.34 -3.32 20.58
C ILE A 174 -12.96 -2.88 21.16
N VAL A 175 -12.82 -2.86 22.50
CA VAL A 175 -11.56 -2.49 23.16
C VAL A 175 -10.76 -3.76 23.53
N PHE A 176 -10.44 -4.59 22.57
CA PHE A 176 -9.39 -5.58 22.76
C PHE A 176 -8.06 -4.99 22.27
N VAL A 177 -7.31 -4.42 23.20
CA VAL A 177 -5.90 -4.08 22.97
C VAL A 177 -5.11 -5.37 23.20
N PRO A 178 -4.58 -6.03 22.16
CA PRO A 178 -3.71 -7.17 22.39
C PRO A 178 -2.45 -6.68 23.11
N GLU A 179 -2.04 -7.39 24.17
CA GLU A 179 -0.77 -7.14 24.84
C GLU A 179 0.39 -7.16 23.83
N PRO A 180 1.40 -6.28 24.01
CA PRO A 180 2.56 -6.27 23.13
C PRO A 180 3.28 -7.61 23.23
N VAL A 181 3.35 -8.32 22.10
CA VAL A 181 4.15 -9.55 22.00
C VAL A 181 5.62 -9.15 22.10
N ALA A 182 6.25 -9.52 23.21
CA ALA A 182 7.70 -9.38 23.35
C ALA A 182 8.39 -10.34 22.38
N TYR A 183 9.01 -9.80 21.35
CA TYR A 183 9.91 -10.57 20.49
C TYR A 183 11.20 -10.87 21.28
N ARG A 184 11.45 -12.13 21.54
CA ARG A 184 12.75 -12.66 21.97
C ARG A 184 13.66 -12.89 20.79
#